data_3a609b655ac421cbe0acdd3a5e1e3ff0
#
_entry.id   3a609b655ac421cbe0acdd3a5e1e3ff0
#
_cell.length_a   1.000
_cell.length_b   1.000
_cell.length_c   1.000
_cell.angle_alpha   90.00
_cell.angle_beta   90.00
_cell.angle_gamma   90.00
#
_symmetry.space_group_name_H-M   'P 1'
#
loop_
_entity.id
_entity.type
_entity.pdbx_description
1 polymer ?
#
loop_
_entity_poly.entity_id
_entity_poly.type
_entity_poly.pdbx_seq_one_letter_code
_entity_poly.pdbx_strand_id
1 'polypeptide(L)'
;GIVNYLKISGVEHSDIQLAFKLLAICIPLFILNQLWSAILEGDEKFGIVNIQKSISSSCIAGIPAIFVFYSATLSAAVAGLIFARVISILVSAYYVRNDIKISGVHFCYKTFKRLFFFGGWMTVSNIISPVMVYFDRFIVSNIMGADKVAFYSAPAEVILKLGIIPAAIGRAVFPRLSNIKDFKEFKRNVNKSLLLMFLICLPVIIIGLLYSGLVLKIWFGENYKINSFNILNVLLIGFFFNALAMIPFSAIQALGKSKITALIHCAELVPYLALLYFMVEKYGLLGAAISWSIRVILDALLLQWLYTRMCSVYEN
;
A
#
# COMPACT_ATOMS: atom_id res chain seq x y z
N GLY A 1 -7.00 28.03 14.30
CA GLY A 1 -6.97 26.88 13.40
C GLY A 1 -5.72 26.06 13.59
N ILE A 2 -5.57 24.95 12.87
CA ILE A 2 -4.46 23.98 12.98
C ILE A 2 -3.08 24.64 12.86
N VAL A 3 -2.96 25.69 12.06
CA VAL A 3 -1.69 26.43 11.84
C VAL A 3 -1.12 27.03 13.13
N ASN A 4 -1.96 27.38 14.09
CA ASN A 4 -1.50 27.96 15.36
C ASN A 4 -0.85 26.94 16.32
N TYR A 5 -1.05 25.63 16.07
CA TYR A 5 -0.41 24.55 16.84
C TYR A 5 0.94 24.12 16.23
N LEU A 6 1.21 24.47 14.97
CA LEU A 6 2.46 24.14 14.30
C LEU A 6 3.51 25.20 14.63
N LYS A 7 4.48 24.86 15.47
CA LYS A 7 5.67 25.71 15.73
C LYS A 7 6.62 25.65 14.55
N ILE A 8 6.28 26.31 13.44
CA ILE A 8 7.15 26.42 12.26
C ILE A 8 7.91 27.74 12.37
N SER A 9 9.20 27.66 12.60
CA SER A 9 10.11 28.81 12.59
C SER A 9 10.63 29.04 11.18
N GLY A 10 10.63 30.33 10.73
CA GLY A 10 11.27 30.74 9.47
C GLY A 10 10.35 30.87 8.25
N VAL A 11 9.03 30.65 8.37
CA VAL A 11 8.06 30.88 7.29
C VAL A 11 6.94 31.80 7.79
N GLU A 12 6.51 32.73 6.94
CA GLU A 12 5.45 33.70 7.27
C GLU A 12 4.11 32.97 7.46
N HIS A 13 3.39 33.27 8.53
CA HIS A 13 2.10 32.66 8.86
C HIS A 13 1.05 32.79 7.75
N SER A 14 1.07 33.91 7.01
CA SER A 14 0.21 34.17 5.86
C SER A 14 0.46 33.19 4.72
N ASP A 15 1.73 32.88 4.42
CA ASP A 15 2.12 31.92 3.36
C ASP A 15 1.70 30.50 3.73
N ILE A 16 1.88 30.12 5.00
CA ILE A 16 1.41 28.80 5.48
C ILE A 16 -0.11 28.67 5.34
N GLN A 17 -0.89 29.68 5.74
CA GLN A 17 -2.34 29.64 5.60
C GLN A 17 -2.80 29.54 4.15
N LEU A 18 -2.15 30.27 3.23
CA LEU A 18 -2.42 30.21 1.82
C LEU A 18 -2.09 28.83 1.25
N ALA A 19 -0.94 28.28 1.60
CA ALA A 19 -0.52 26.94 1.20
C ALA A 19 -1.55 25.85 1.63
N PHE A 20 -2.05 25.90 2.88
CA PHE A 20 -3.08 24.96 3.34
C PHE A 20 -4.41 25.10 2.59
N LYS A 21 -4.82 26.34 2.26
CA LYS A 21 -6.03 26.58 1.45
C LYS A 21 -5.86 26.01 0.04
N LEU A 22 -4.71 26.21 -0.55
CA LEU A 22 -4.37 25.66 -1.87
C LEU A 22 -4.28 24.14 -1.86
N LEU A 23 -3.72 23.53 -0.81
CA LEU A 23 -3.67 22.07 -0.65
C LEU A 23 -5.07 21.45 -0.60
N ALA A 24 -6.06 22.15 -0.03
CA ALA A 24 -7.44 21.67 -0.02
C ALA A 24 -8.00 21.48 -1.44
N ILE A 25 -7.56 22.29 -2.41
CA ILE A 25 -7.93 22.17 -3.83
C ILE A 25 -7.26 20.94 -4.46
N CYS A 26 -6.09 20.54 -4.01
CA CYS A 26 -5.40 19.35 -4.52
C CYS A 26 -6.16 18.06 -4.23
N ILE A 27 -6.95 17.99 -3.16
CA ILE A 27 -7.66 16.76 -2.74
C ILE A 27 -8.69 16.31 -3.78
N PRO A 28 -9.67 17.12 -4.21
CA PRO A 28 -10.62 16.70 -5.23
C PRO A 28 -9.95 16.42 -6.58
N LEU A 29 -8.91 17.18 -6.95
CA LEU A 29 -8.14 16.90 -8.17
C LEU A 29 -7.45 15.53 -8.09
N PHE A 30 -6.87 15.19 -6.95
CA PHE A 30 -6.26 13.88 -6.74
C PHE A 30 -7.30 12.76 -6.84
N ILE A 31 -8.45 12.89 -6.17
CA ILE A 31 -9.52 11.88 -6.17
C ILE A 31 -10.03 11.65 -7.59
N LEU A 32 -10.26 12.72 -8.37
CA LEU A 32 -10.72 12.62 -9.75
C LEU A 32 -9.70 11.89 -10.64
N ASN A 33 -8.41 12.21 -10.50
CA ASN A 33 -7.35 11.53 -11.23
C ASN A 33 -7.27 10.04 -10.88
N GLN A 34 -7.44 9.68 -9.59
CA GLN A 34 -7.47 8.29 -9.14
C GLN A 34 -8.68 7.53 -9.69
N LEU A 35 -9.86 8.17 -9.77
CA LEU A 35 -11.07 7.59 -10.35
C LEU A 35 -10.84 7.22 -11.83
N TRP A 36 -10.25 8.11 -12.61
CA TRP A 36 -9.97 7.85 -14.03
C TRP A 36 -8.88 6.80 -14.22
N SER A 37 -7.85 6.80 -13.38
CA SER A 37 -6.84 5.73 -13.38
C SER A 37 -7.47 4.37 -13.07
N ALA A 38 -8.43 4.32 -12.14
CA ALA A 38 -9.12 3.08 -11.78
C ALA A 38 -9.97 2.51 -12.93
N ILE A 39 -10.57 3.37 -13.79
CA ILE A 39 -11.28 2.92 -15.00
C ILE A 39 -10.29 2.20 -15.94
N LEU A 40 -9.12 2.81 -16.20
CA LEU A 40 -8.11 2.22 -17.08
C LEU A 40 -7.52 0.93 -16.49
N GLU A 41 -7.35 0.85 -15.17
CA GLU A 41 -6.91 -0.37 -14.48
C GLU A 41 -7.98 -1.47 -14.56
N GLY A 42 -9.26 -1.11 -14.43
CA GLY A 42 -10.39 -2.03 -14.60
C GLY A 42 -10.48 -2.63 -16.00
N ASP A 43 -10.13 -1.84 -17.03
CA ASP A 43 -10.03 -2.27 -18.43
C ASP A 43 -8.71 -3.01 -18.75
N GLU A 44 -7.86 -3.25 -17.75
CA GLU A 44 -6.53 -3.88 -17.91
C GLU A 44 -5.58 -3.11 -18.85
N LYS A 45 -5.82 -1.81 -19.10
CA LYS A 45 -4.99 -0.93 -19.94
C LYS A 45 -3.71 -0.48 -19.21
N PHE A 46 -2.94 -1.42 -18.63
CA PHE A 46 -1.79 -1.11 -17.77
C PHE A 46 -0.69 -0.31 -18.45
N GLY A 47 -0.49 -0.49 -19.77
CA GLY A 47 0.47 0.33 -20.53
C GLY A 47 0.14 1.82 -20.46
N ILE A 48 -1.13 2.17 -20.68
CA ILE A 48 -1.63 3.55 -20.61
C ILE A 48 -1.54 4.09 -19.18
N VAL A 49 -1.93 3.26 -18.19
CA VAL A 49 -1.82 3.62 -16.76
C VAL A 49 -0.37 3.94 -16.37
N ASN A 50 0.60 3.15 -16.86
CA ASN A 50 2.00 3.38 -16.56
C ASN A 50 2.52 4.68 -17.20
N ILE A 51 2.17 4.96 -18.45
CA ILE A 51 2.51 6.23 -19.13
C ILE A 51 1.90 7.41 -18.36
N GLN A 52 0.62 7.34 -18.05
CA GLN A 52 -0.09 8.37 -17.29
C GLN A 52 0.54 8.60 -15.91
N LYS A 53 0.86 7.53 -15.16
CA LYS A 53 1.52 7.64 -13.85
C LYS A 53 2.93 8.21 -13.96
N SER A 54 3.69 7.84 -14.99
CA SER A 54 5.04 8.37 -15.24
C SER A 54 5.00 9.87 -15.52
N ILE A 55 4.12 10.32 -16.43
CA ILE A 55 3.94 11.74 -16.73
C ILE A 55 3.50 12.48 -15.47
N SER A 56 2.49 11.97 -14.75
CA SER A 56 1.99 12.58 -13.52
C SER A 56 3.06 12.72 -12.45
N SER A 57 3.85 11.67 -12.22
CA SER A 57 4.93 11.68 -11.22
C SER A 57 6.05 12.66 -11.59
N SER A 58 6.42 12.71 -12.87
CA SER A 58 7.44 13.68 -13.36
C SER A 58 6.96 15.13 -13.21
N CYS A 59 5.69 15.40 -13.54
CA CYS A 59 5.09 16.72 -13.36
C CYS A 59 5.03 17.12 -11.88
N ILE A 60 4.59 16.20 -11.01
CA ILE A 60 4.46 16.44 -9.56
C ILE A 60 5.84 16.68 -8.91
N ALA A 61 6.90 16.05 -9.39
CA ALA A 61 8.25 16.28 -8.90
C ALA A 61 8.88 17.56 -9.46
N GLY A 62 8.72 17.83 -10.76
CA GLY A 62 9.42 18.89 -11.46
C GLY A 62 8.76 20.26 -11.39
N ILE A 63 7.42 20.34 -11.57
CA ILE A 63 6.73 21.62 -11.66
C ILE A 63 6.79 22.44 -10.35
N PRO A 64 6.58 21.86 -9.16
CA PRO A 64 6.77 22.61 -7.90
C PRO A 64 8.17 23.18 -7.76
N ALA A 65 9.21 22.44 -8.18
CA ALA A 65 10.59 22.94 -8.13
C ALA A 65 10.79 24.18 -9.04
N ILE A 66 10.17 24.20 -10.21
CA ILE A 66 10.19 25.37 -11.11
C ILE A 66 9.51 26.57 -10.44
N PHE A 67 8.34 26.38 -9.82
CA PHE A 67 7.63 27.46 -9.13
C PHE A 67 8.43 28.03 -7.96
N VAL A 68 9.08 27.17 -7.17
CA VAL A 68 9.95 27.58 -6.06
C VAL A 68 11.19 28.31 -6.56
N PHE A 69 11.71 27.98 -7.74
CA PHE A 69 12.83 28.67 -8.34
C PHE A 69 12.52 30.17 -8.63
N TYR A 70 11.27 30.49 -9.01
CA TYR A 70 10.83 31.88 -9.22
C TYR A 70 10.39 32.57 -7.92
N SER A 71 9.87 31.84 -6.97
CA SER A 71 9.43 32.37 -5.68
C SER A 71 9.63 31.31 -4.59
N ALA A 72 10.60 31.53 -3.71
CA ALA A 72 10.98 30.60 -2.63
C ALA A 72 9.96 30.60 -1.48
N THR A 73 8.68 30.40 -1.78
CA THR A 73 7.59 30.36 -0.82
C THR A 73 6.90 28.98 -0.80
N LEU A 74 6.28 28.63 0.31
CA LEU A 74 5.52 27.38 0.45
C LEU A 74 4.29 27.39 -0.47
N SER A 75 3.61 28.55 -0.58
CA SER A 75 2.46 28.72 -1.46
C SER A 75 2.81 28.54 -2.94
N ALA A 76 4.00 28.99 -3.38
CA ALA A 76 4.49 28.75 -4.74
C ALA A 76 4.69 27.25 -5.02
N ALA A 77 5.27 26.50 -4.07
CA ALA A 77 5.42 25.05 -4.20
C ALA A 77 4.06 24.36 -4.37
N VAL A 78 3.08 24.75 -3.57
CA VAL A 78 1.73 24.18 -3.62
C VAL A 78 0.98 24.60 -4.88
N ALA A 79 1.14 25.84 -5.36
CA ALA A 79 0.61 26.29 -6.64
C ALA A 79 1.17 25.46 -7.81
N GLY A 80 2.48 25.20 -7.81
CA GLY A 80 3.12 24.30 -8.77
C GLY A 80 2.57 22.88 -8.70
N LEU A 81 2.27 22.37 -7.50
CA LEU A 81 1.64 21.07 -7.30
C LEU A 81 0.21 21.04 -7.88
N ILE A 82 -0.60 22.09 -7.68
CA ILE A 82 -1.93 22.21 -8.30
C ILE A 82 -1.81 22.16 -9.82
N PHE A 83 -0.89 22.92 -10.39
CA PHE A 83 -0.68 22.95 -11.84
C PHE A 83 -0.29 21.56 -12.37
N ALA A 84 0.62 20.86 -11.69
CA ALA A 84 0.98 19.47 -12.00
C ALA A 84 -0.23 18.51 -11.92
N ARG A 85 -1.11 18.68 -10.94
CA ARG A 85 -2.34 17.89 -10.79
C ARG A 85 -3.32 18.15 -11.92
N VAL A 86 -3.47 19.40 -12.35
CA VAL A 86 -4.32 19.76 -13.49
C VAL A 86 -3.82 19.08 -14.77
N ILE A 87 -2.51 19.13 -15.04
CA ILE A 87 -1.90 18.41 -16.18
C ILE A 87 -2.19 16.90 -16.07
N SER A 88 -2.00 16.31 -14.90
CA SER A 88 -2.28 14.88 -14.66
C SER A 88 -3.73 14.52 -14.97
N ILE A 89 -4.68 15.37 -14.57
CA ILE A 89 -6.11 15.20 -14.86
C ILE A 89 -6.38 15.29 -16.38
N LEU A 90 -5.81 16.29 -17.06
CA LEU A 90 -6.01 16.44 -18.50
C LEU A 90 -5.48 15.24 -19.27
N VAL A 91 -4.32 14.71 -18.89
CA VAL A 91 -3.76 13.48 -19.47
C VAL A 91 -4.70 12.30 -19.23
N SER A 92 -5.18 12.12 -18.01
CA SER A 92 -6.11 11.03 -17.67
C SER A 92 -7.44 11.16 -18.42
N ALA A 93 -8.00 12.37 -18.48
CA ALA A 93 -9.24 12.68 -19.19
C ALA A 93 -9.13 12.35 -20.69
N TYR A 94 -8.00 12.64 -21.28
CA TYR A 94 -7.75 12.32 -22.70
C TYR A 94 -7.88 10.81 -22.97
N TYR A 95 -7.33 9.98 -22.11
CA TYR A 95 -7.37 8.52 -22.27
C TYR A 95 -8.75 7.91 -21.94
N VAL A 96 -9.52 8.49 -21.02
CA VAL A 96 -10.83 7.98 -20.57
C VAL A 96 -12.00 8.65 -21.33
N ARG A 97 -11.73 9.64 -22.19
CA ARG A 97 -12.75 10.46 -22.87
C ARG A 97 -13.83 9.66 -23.62
N ASN A 98 -13.44 8.55 -24.23
CA ASN A 98 -14.39 7.73 -25.00
C ASN A 98 -15.31 6.95 -24.06
N ASP A 99 -14.78 6.42 -22.96
CA ASP A 99 -15.56 5.68 -21.97
C ASP A 99 -16.59 6.60 -21.30
N ILE A 100 -16.21 7.85 -20.99
CA ILE A 100 -17.11 8.88 -20.44
C ILE A 100 -18.20 9.27 -21.45
N LYS A 101 -17.84 9.44 -22.72
CA LYS A 101 -18.82 9.81 -23.78
C LYS A 101 -19.84 8.71 -24.02
N ILE A 102 -19.42 7.44 -24.01
CA ILE A 102 -20.31 6.29 -24.25
C ILE A 102 -21.22 6.05 -23.04
N SER A 103 -20.67 6.11 -21.84
CA SER A 103 -21.42 5.80 -20.62
C SER A 103 -22.36 6.92 -20.16
N GLY A 104 -22.07 8.18 -20.52
CA GLY A 104 -22.79 9.35 -20.00
C GLY A 104 -22.61 9.50 -18.48
N VAL A 105 -23.33 10.49 -17.90
CA VAL A 105 -23.35 10.70 -16.45
C VAL A 105 -24.73 10.35 -15.93
N HIS A 106 -24.90 9.16 -15.39
CA HIS A 106 -26.15 8.69 -14.80
C HIS A 106 -25.92 8.26 -13.35
N PHE A 107 -26.71 8.84 -12.43
CA PHE A 107 -26.71 8.41 -11.05
C PHE A 107 -27.68 7.25 -10.84
N CYS A 108 -27.16 6.08 -10.44
CA CYS A 108 -27.95 4.91 -10.08
C CYS A 108 -27.73 4.57 -8.61
N TYR A 109 -28.76 4.77 -7.77
CA TYR A 109 -28.68 4.53 -6.32
C TYR A 109 -28.27 3.09 -5.98
N LYS A 110 -28.75 2.08 -6.71
CA LYS A 110 -28.39 0.67 -6.50
C LYS A 110 -26.89 0.43 -6.71
N THR A 111 -26.33 1.02 -7.77
CA THR A 111 -24.90 0.94 -8.07
C THR A 111 -24.08 1.72 -7.04
N PHE A 112 -24.52 2.93 -6.67
CA PHE A 112 -23.90 3.73 -5.62
C PHE A 112 -23.83 2.96 -4.29
N LYS A 113 -24.95 2.39 -3.84
CA LYS A 113 -25.01 1.61 -2.60
C LYS A 113 -24.03 0.43 -2.63
N ARG A 114 -23.98 -0.32 -3.74
CA ARG A 114 -23.05 -1.46 -3.91
C ARG A 114 -21.60 -1.00 -3.84
N LEU A 115 -21.25 0.05 -4.56
CA LEU A 115 -19.87 0.59 -4.57
C LEU A 115 -19.49 1.18 -3.21
N PHE A 116 -20.40 1.86 -2.54
CA PHE A 116 -20.17 2.45 -1.22
C PHE A 116 -19.87 1.38 -0.17
N PHE A 117 -20.67 0.31 -0.11
CA PHE A 117 -20.41 -0.79 0.83
C PHE A 117 -19.14 -1.57 0.49
N PHE A 118 -18.89 -1.86 -0.78
CA PHE A 118 -17.68 -2.55 -1.22
C PHE A 118 -16.43 -1.71 -0.91
N GLY A 119 -16.41 -0.45 -1.34
CA GLY A 119 -15.32 0.48 -1.10
C GLY A 119 -15.13 0.81 0.37
N GLY A 120 -16.22 0.92 1.15
CA GLY A 120 -16.17 1.12 2.59
C GLY A 120 -15.42 0.00 3.30
N TRP A 121 -15.71 -1.26 2.99
CA TRP A 121 -14.99 -2.39 3.56
C TRP A 121 -13.52 -2.46 3.09
N MET A 122 -13.24 -2.11 1.84
CA MET A 122 -11.84 -1.96 1.38
C MET A 122 -11.12 -0.85 2.15
N THR A 123 -11.79 0.27 2.41
CA THR A 123 -11.21 1.37 3.20
C THR A 123 -10.87 0.93 4.62
N VAL A 124 -11.71 0.15 5.27
CA VAL A 124 -11.41 -0.44 6.59
C VAL A 124 -10.12 -1.25 6.54
N SER A 125 -9.97 -2.17 5.58
CA SER A 125 -8.72 -2.92 5.39
C SER A 125 -7.52 -2.02 5.14
N ASN A 126 -7.69 -0.99 4.29
CA ASN A 126 -6.61 -0.06 3.92
C ASN A 126 -6.20 0.89 5.04
N ILE A 127 -7.01 1.06 6.09
CA ILE A 127 -6.65 1.80 7.30
C ILE A 127 -5.99 0.87 8.32
N ILE A 128 -6.57 -0.29 8.57
CA ILE A 128 -6.09 -1.22 9.60
C ILE A 128 -4.74 -1.82 9.24
N SER A 129 -4.53 -2.19 7.99
CA SER A 129 -3.26 -2.79 7.55
C SER A 129 -2.04 -1.87 7.79
N PRO A 130 -2.03 -0.59 7.39
CA PRO A 130 -0.95 0.33 7.77
C PRO A 130 -0.81 0.54 9.28
N VAL A 131 -1.91 0.59 10.02
CA VAL A 131 -1.83 0.68 11.50
C VAL A 131 -1.03 -0.49 12.05
N MET A 132 -1.32 -1.72 11.62
CA MET A 132 -0.57 -2.91 12.04
C MET A 132 0.91 -2.89 11.61
N VAL A 133 1.26 -2.18 10.52
CA VAL A 133 2.64 -2.10 9.99
C VAL A 133 3.47 -1.03 10.68
N TYR A 134 2.84 0.07 11.12
CA TYR A 134 3.58 1.20 11.69
C TYR A 134 3.47 1.33 13.21
N PHE A 135 2.45 0.71 13.80
CA PHE A 135 2.21 0.82 15.24
C PHE A 135 3.25 0.05 16.07
N ASP A 136 3.92 -0.93 15.48
CA ASP A 136 5.02 -1.67 16.08
C ASP A 136 6.16 -0.74 16.55
N ARG A 137 6.47 0.31 15.76
CA ARG A 137 7.49 1.29 16.09
C ARG A 137 7.17 2.07 17.37
N PHE A 138 5.88 2.36 17.63
CA PHE A 138 5.45 3.01 18.88
C PHE A 138 5.62 2.09 20.08
N ILE A 139 5.25 0.83 19.96
CA ILE A 139 5.44 -0.16 21.04
C ILE A 139 6.93 -0.39 21.32
N VAL A 140 7.73 -0.56 20.28
CA VAL A 140 9.19 -0.70 20.42
C VAL A 140 9.80 0.55 21.07
N SER A 141 9.39 1.75 20.65
CA SER A 141 9.88 3.00 21.23
C SER A 141 9.52 3.13 22.71
N ASN A 142 8.31 2.72 23.08
CA ASN A 142 7.84 2.80 24.45
C ASN A 142 8.58 1.83 25.41
N ILE A 143 8.85 0.61 24.94
CA ILE A 143 9.46 -0.43 25.78
C ILE A 143 11.00 -0.38 25.77
N MET A 144 11.60 -0.15 24.59
CA MET A 144 13.04 -0.26 24.38
C MET A 144 13.79 1.08 24.33
N GLY A 145 13.04 2.19 24.19
CA GLY A 145 13.59 3.53 23.97
C GLY A 145 13.66 3.91 22.49
N ALA A 146 13.54 5.21 22.20
CA ALA A 146 13.50 5.75 20.84
C ALA A 146 14.81 5.55 20.05
N ASP A 147 15.96 5.51 20.74
CA ASP A 147 17.28 5.27 20.17
C ASP A 147 17.42 3.89 19.54
N LYS A 148 16.74 2.87 20.07
CA LYS A 148 16.77 1.50 19.54
C LYS A 148 15.79 1.27 18.38
N VAL A 149 14.78 2.11 18.22
CA VAL A 149 13.78 1.97 17.15
C VAL A 149 14.43 1.93 15.76
N ALA A 150 15.52 2.67 15.56
CA ALA A 150 16.23 2.71 14.28
C ALA A 150 16.73 1.33 13.83
N PHE A 151 17.19 0.47 14.74
CA PHE A 151 17.67 -0.88 14.44
C PHE A 151 16.57 -1.85 14.04
N TYR A 152 15.30 -1.56 14.40
CA TYR A 152 14.13 -2.29 13.91
C TYR A 152 13.58 -1.67 12.62
N SER A 153 13.51 -0.35 12.56
CA SER A 153 12.89 0.36 11.43
C SER A 153 13.69 0.21 10.13
N ALA A 154 15.04 0.18 10.21
CA ALA A 154 15.87 0.00 9.02
C ALA A 154 15.59 -1.32 8.28
N PRO A 155 15.63 -2.51 8.91
CA PRO A 155 15.24 -3.75 8.24
C PRO A 155 13.76 -3.75 7.82
N ALA A 156 12.85 -3.13 8.58
CA ALA A 156 11.45 -3.01 8.19
C ALA A 156 11.27 -2.17 6.91
N GLU A 157 12.07 -1.11 6.73
CA GLU A 157 12.07 -0.33 5.48
C GLU A 157 12.54 -1.14 4.28
N VAL A 158 13.53 -2.05 4.45
CA VAL A 158 13.93 -2.98 3.37
C VAL A 158 12.73 -3.82 2.93
N ILE A 159 12.00 -4.39 3.89
CA ILE A 159 10.80 -5.19 3.61
C ILE A 159 9.71 -4.37 2.91
N LEU A 160 9.46 -3.14 3.35
CA LEU A 160 8.50 -2.25 2.69
C LEU A 160 8.86 -1.96 1.23
N LYS A 161 10.16 -1.78 0.93
CA LYS A 161 10.63 -1.59 -0.44
C LYS A 161 10.47 -2.86 -1.29
N LEU A 162 10.76 -4.03 -0.74
CA LEU A 162 10.51 -5.30 -1.41
C LEU A 162 9.02 -5.51 -1.68
N GLY A 163 8.14 -4.98 -0.83
CA GLY A 163 6.68 -5.02 -0.98
C GLY A 163 6.14 -4.40 -2.28
N ILE A 164 6.93 -3.60 -2.97
CA ILE A 164 6.57 -3.04 -4.29
C ILE A 164 6.31 -4.15 -5.31
N ILE A 165 7.06 -5.25 -5.25
CA ILE A 165 6.94 -6.39 -6.17
C ILE A 165 5.57 -7.08 -6.03
N PRO A 166 5.18 -7.63 -4.86
CA PRO A 166 3.86 -8.26 -4.70
C PRO A 166 2.71 -7.27 -4.91
N ALA A 167 2.86 -6.00 -4.52
CA ALA A 167 1.84 -4.99 -4.75
C ALA A 167 1.61 -4.70 -6.25
N ALA A 168 2.65 -4.74 -7.08
CA ALA A 168 2.52 -4.59 -8.53
C ALA A 168 1.77 -5.77 -9.15
N ILE A 169 2.11 -7.00 -8.74
CA ILE A 169 1.43 -8.23 -9.19
C ILE A 169 -0.04 -8.21 -8.74
N GLY A 170 -0.33 -7.88 -7.48
CA GLY A 170 -1.70 -7.81 -6.94
C GLY A 170 -2.58 -6.81 -7.70
N ARG A 171 -2.04 -5.64 -8.05
CA ARG A 171 -2.74 -4.63 -8.86
C ARG A 171 -3.08 -5.12 -10.27
N ALA A 172 -2.25 -5.95 -10.88
CA ALA A 172 -2.54 -6.52 -12.19
C ALA A 172 -3.52 -7.70 -12.11
N VAL A 173 -3.43 -8.50 -11.05
CA VAL A 173 -4.24 -9.71 -10.85
C VAL A 173 -5.69 -9.36 -10.49
N PHE A 174 -5.92 -8.37 -9.65
CA PHE A 174 -7.26 -8.03 -9.15
C PHE A 174 -8.26 -7.69 -10.27
N PRO A 175 -8.00 -6.75 -11.21
CA PRO A 175 -8.94 -6.44 -12.29
C PRO A 175 -9.16 -7.65 -13.21
N ARG A 176 -8.09 -8.37 -13.56
CA ARG A 176 -8.18 -9.57 -14.37
C ARG A 176 -9.10 -10.62 -13.76
N LEU A 177 -8.96 -10.91 -12.47
CA LEU A 177 -9.82 -11.85 -11.77
C LEU A 177 -11.28 -11.36 -11.69
N SER A 178 -11.49 -10.04 -11.52
CA SER A 178 -12.83 -9.45 -11.46
C SER A 178 -13.60 -9.53 -12.77
N ASN A 179 -12.91 -9.63 -13.91
CA ASN A 179 -13.51 -9.70 -15.24
C ASN A 179 -13.84 -11.15 -15.67
N ILE A 180 -13.29 -12.17 -15.00
CA ILE A 180 -13.52 -13.58 -15.35
C ILE A 180 -14.91 -14.02 -14.86
N LYS A 181 -15.73 -14.55 -15.77
CA LYS A 181 -17.07 -15.06 -15.48
C LYS A 181 -17.09 -16.58 -15.18
N ASP A 182 -16.21 -17.33 -15.85
CA ASP A 182 -16.08 -18.78 -15.63
C ASP A 182 -15.26 -19.09 -14.39
N PHE A 183 -15.84 -19.81 -13.45
CA PHE A 183 -15.21 -20.12 -12.17
C PHE A 183 -13.98 -21.04 -12.31
N LYS A 184 -14.00 -21.97 -13.28
CA LYS A 184 -12.83 -22.84 -13.55
C LYS A 184 -11.65 -22.03 -14.07
N GLU A 185 -11.93 -21.07 -14.95
CA GLU A 185 -10.92 -20.16 -15.45
C GLU A 185 -10.41 -19.24 -14.34
N PHE A 186 -11.28 -18.75 -13.47
CA PHE A 186 -10.92 -17.95 -12.28
C PHE A 186 -9.92 -18.70 -11.40
N LYS A 187 -10.24 -19.93 -10.98
CA LYS A 187 -9.38 -20.79 -10.15
C LYS A 187 -8.02 -21.04 -10.81
N ARG A 188 -8.02 -21.33 -12.14
CA ARG A 188 -6.79 -21.52 -12.91
C ARG A 188 -5.91 -20.26 -12.91
N ASN A 189 -6.51 -19.08 -13.05
CA ASN A 189 -5.77 -17.80 -13.02
C ASN A 189 -5.24 -17.48 -11.63
N VAL A 190 -5.98 -17.75 -10.57
CA VAL A 190 -5.48 -17.61 -9.18
C VAL A 190 -4.28 -18.51 -8.95
N ASN A 191 -4.35 -19.80 -9.32
CA ASN A 191 -3.23 -20.74 -9.14
C ASN A 191 -2.00 -20.33 -9.95
N LYS A 192 -2.19 -19.85 -11.21
CA LYS A 192 -1.07 -19.31 -12.03
C LYS A 192 -0.46 -18.08 -11.38
N SER A 193 -1.26 -17.17 -10.86
CA SER A 193 -0.79 -15.96 -10.18
C SER A 193 -0.06 -16.28 -8.88
N LEU A 194 -0.53 -17.28 -8.12
CA LEU A 194 0.14 -17.76 -6.92
C LEU A 194 1.51 -18.39 -7.25
N LEU A 195 1.56 -19.22 -8.27
CA LEU A 195 2.83 -19.80 -8.77
C LEU A 195 3.80 -18.73 -9.25
N LEU A 196 3.31 -17.74 -10.00
CA LEU A 196 4.12 -16.60 -10.45
C LEU A 196 4.69 -15.81 -9.25
N MET A 197 3.85 -15.50 -8.26
CA MET A 197 4.26 -14.82 -7.04
C MET A 197 5.34 -15.62 -6.30
N PHE A 198 5.14 -16.93 -6.15
CA PHE A 198 6.10 -17.84 -5.54
C PHE A 198 7.45 -17.81 -6.27
N LEU A 199 7.43 -17.98 -7.59
CA LEU A 199 8.64 -18.03 -8.43
C LEU A 199 9.42 -16.71 -8.45
N ILE A 200 8.73 -15.56 -8.32
CA ILE A 200 9.38 -14.25 -8.26
C ILE A 200 9.91 -13.98 -6.86
N CYS A 201 9.13 -14.25 -5.80
CA CYS A 201 9.52 -13.91 -4.45
C CYS A 201 10.54 -14.87 -3.85
N LEU A 202 10.53 -16.17 -4.23
CA LEU A 202 11.45 -17.15 -3.68
C LEU A 202 12.93 -16.80 -3.93
N PRO A 203 13.38 -16.46 -5.15
CA PRO A 203 14.76 -16.02 -5.38
C PRO A 203 15.10 -14.74 -4.59
N VAL A 204 14.19 -13.79 -4.51
CA VAL A 204 14.39 -12.54 -3.76
C VAL A 204 14.65 -12.84 -2.28
N ILE A 205 13.89 -13.78 -1.71
CA ILE A 205 14.08 -14.19 -0.31
C ILE A 205 15.40 -14.93 -0.12
N ILE A 206 15.73 -15.88 -0.98
CA ILE A 206 16.99 -16.64 -0.90
C ILE A 206 18.18 -15.68 -0.96
N ILE A 207 18.20 -14.78 -1.94
CA ILE A 207 19.24 -13.76 -2.08
C ILE A 207 19.23 -12.82 -0.86
N GLY A 208 18.05 -12.39 -0.42
CA GLY A 208 17.89 -11.54 0.76
C GLY A 208 18.48 -12.17 2.02
N LEU A 209 18.21 -13.44 2.28
CA LEU A 209 18.74 -14.17 3.44
C LEU A 209 20.25 -14.36 3.36
N LEU A 210 20.79 -14.70 2.17
CA LEU A 210 22.23 -14.91 1.97
C LEU A 210 23.02 -13.60 2.12
N TYR A 211 22.46 -12.48 1.69
CA TYR A 211 23.15 -11.18 1.67
C TYR A 211 22.57 -10.15 2.63
N SER A 212 21.69 -10.54 3.57
CA SER A 212 21.06 -9.63 4.54
C SER A 212 22.05 -8.75 5.29
N GLY A 213 23.17 -9.32 5.75
CA GLY A 213 24.22 -8.58 6.43
C GLY A 213 24.93 -7.57 5.53
N LEU A 214 25.13 -7.90 4.25
CA LEU A 214 25.73 -7.00 3.26
C LEU A 214 24.79 -5.84 2.93
N VAL A 215 23.50 -6.11 2.75
CA VAL A 215 22.47 -5.09 2.51
C VAL A 215 22.42 -4.09 3.66
N LEU A 216 22.37 -4.57 4.90
CA LEU A 216 22.37 -3.71 6.09
C LEU A 216 23.65 -2.88 6.20
N LYS A 217 24.81 -3.49 5.92
CA LYS A 217 26.09 -2.79 5.95
C LYS A 217 26.18 -1.66 4.93
N ILE A 218 25.78 -1.93 3.67
CA ILE A 218 25.89 -0.96 2.58
C ILE A 218 24.89 0.21 2.76
N TRP A 219 23.66 -0.07 3.19
CA TRP A 219 22.61 0.95 3.27
C TRP A 219 22.62 1.73 4.57
N PHE A 220 22.98 1.08 5.69
CA PHE A 220 22.84 1.66 7.03
C PHE A 220 24.14 1.65 7.86
N GLY A 221 25.16 0.92 7.42
CA GLY A 221 26.45 0.84 8.10
C GLY A 221 26.64 -0.42 8.96
N GLU A 222 27.86 -0.62 9.49
CA GLU A 222 28.27 -1.83 10.21
C GLU A 222 27.46 -2.07 11.49
N ASN A 223 27.09 -1.00 12.22
CA ASN A 223 26.29 -1.10 13.44
C ASN A 223 24.92 -1.76 13.20
N TYR A 224 24.30 -1.50 12.04
CA TYR A 224 23.03 -2.12 11.67
C TYR A 224 23.21 -3.58 11.28
N LYS A 225 24.32 -3.95 10.64
CA LYS A 225 24.63 -5.34 10.36
C LYS A 225 24.67 -6.16 11.66
N ILE A 226 25.32 -5.65 12.70
CA ILE A 226 25.46 -6.36 13.98
C ILE A 226 24.11 -6.48 14.70
N ASN A 227 23.36 -5.36 14.81
CA ASN A 227 22.16 -5.29 15.65
C ASN A 227 20.87 -5.71 14.95
N SER A 228 20.82 -5.68 13.61
CA SER A 228 19.58 -5.87 12.83
C SER A 228 19.60 -7.11 11.92
N PHE A 229 20.70 -7.86 11.85
CA PHE A 229 20.83 -9.02 10.97
C PHE A 229 19.74 -10.07 11.19
N ASN A 230 19.55 -10.52 12.42
CA ASN A 230 18.52 -11.50 12.76
C ASN A 230 17.11 -10.96 12.55
N ILE A 231 16.91 -9.65 12.80
CA ILE A 231 15.64 -8.96 12.60
C ILE A 231 15.26 -9.02 11.11
N LEU A 232 16.19 -8.65 10.21
CA LEU A 232 15.94 -8.68 8.77
C LEU A 232 15.64 -10.09 8.28
N ASN A 233 16.37 -11.11 8.75
CA ASN A 233 16.15 -12.50 8.35
C ASN A 233 14.74 -13.00 8.74
N VAL A 234 14.29 -12.70 9.96
CA VAL A 234 12.94 -13.06 10.41
C VAL A 234 11.88 -12.32 9.58
N LEU A 235 12.08 -11.02 9.34
CA LEU A 235 11.16 -10.22 8.52
C LEU A 235 11.11 -10.69 7.06
N LEU A 236 12.22 -11.15 6.47
CA LEU A 236 12.26 -11.71 5.12
C LEU A 236 11.39 -12.97 5.00
N ILE A 237 11.44 -13.86 6.01
CA ILE A 237 10.58 -15.04 6.05
C ILE A 237 9.11 -14.62 6.11
N GLY A 238 8.75 -13.69 7.02
CA GLY A 238 7.40 -13.15 7.10
C GLY A 238 6.95 -12.52 5.78
N PHE A 239 7.82 -11.74 5.14
CA PHE A 239 7.54 -11.11 3.85
C PHE A 239 7.17 -12.12 2.76
N PHE A 240 7.80 -13.28 2.72
CA PHE A 240 7.47 -14.31 1.74
C PHE A 240 6.00 -14.73 1.84
N PHE A 241 5.54 -15.04 3.03
CA PHE A 241 4.14 -15.42 3.26
C PHE A 241 3.19 -14.25 3.01
N ASN A 242 3.56 -13.03 3.41
CA ASN A 242 2.80 -11.82 3.12
C ASN A 242 2.64 -11.57 1.62
N ALA A 243 3.70 -11.81 0.83
CA ALA A 243 3.64 -11.71 -0.62
C ALA A 243 2.67 -12.74 -1.23
N LEU A 244 2.73 -13.99 -0.79
CA LEU A 244 1.81 -15.04 -1.25
C LEU A 244 0.36 -14.75 -0.87
N ALA A 245 0.12 -14.17 0.31
CA ALA A 245 -1.21 -13.79 0.80
C ALA A 245 -1.92 -12.77 -0.10
N MET A 246 -1.17 -11.94 -0.86
CA MET A 246 -1.74 -10.95 -1.78
C MET A 246 -2.64 -11.58 -2.85
N ILE A 247 -2.38 -12.82 -3.26
CA ILE A 247 -3.17 -13.49 -4.31
C ILE A 247 -4.53 -13.95 -3.79
N PRO A 248 -4.66 -14.77 -2.72
CA PRO A 248 -5.96 -15.12 -2.17
C PRO A 248 -6.72 -13.89 -1.64
N PHE A 249 -6.04 -12.89 -1.09
CA PHE A 249 -6.65 -11.61 -0.73
C PHE A 249 -7.33 -10.93 -1.94
N SER A 250 -6.60 -10.78 -3.06
CA SER A 250 -7.13 -10.22 -4.31
C SER A 250 -8.27 -11.06 -4.89
N ALA A 251 -8.17 -12.40 -4.81
CA ALA A 251 -9.20 -13.31 -5.29
C ALA A 251 -10.51 -13.18 -4.49
N ILE A 252 -10.45 -13.12 -3.16
CA ILE A 252 -11.63 -12.92 -2.30
C ILE A 252 -12.29 -11.57 -2.59
N GLN A 253 -11.49 -10.53 -2.80
CA GLN A 253 -12.02 -9.20 -3.15
C GLN A 253 -12.63 -9.18 -4.56
N ALA A 254 -12.02 -9.86 -5.55
CA ALA A 254 -12.55 -9.97 -6.91
C ALA A 254 -13.91 -10.70 -6.94
N LEU A 255 -14.15 -11.63 -6.01
CA LEU A 255 -15.46 -12.26 -5.78
C LEU A 255 -16.49 -11.33 -5.09
N GLY A 256 -16.14 -10.06 -4.85
CA GLY A 256 -17.02 -9.08 -4.20
C GLY A 256 -17.11 -9.24 -2.68
N LYS A 257 -16.24 -10.03 -2.06
CA LYS A 257 -16.28 -10.38 -0.62
C LYS A 257 -15.32 -9.53 0.22
N SER A 258 -15.13 -8.24 -0.12
CA SER A 258 -14.24 -7.31 0.60
C SER A 258 -14.54 -7.20 2.11
N LYS A 259 -15.78 -7.43 2.54
CA LYS A 259 -16.16 -7.51 3.95
C LYS A 259 -15.38 -8.59 4.71
N ILE A 260 -15.14 -9.74 4.08
CA ILE A 260 -14.44 -10.86 4.73
C ILE A 260 -13.00 -10.48 5.03
N THR A 261 -12.29 -9.93 4.05
CA THR A 261 -10.89 -9.47 4.23
C THR A 261 -10.78 -8.37 5.28
N ALA A 262 -11.74 -7.43 5.32
CA ALA A 262 -11.77 -6.39 6.32
C ALA A 262 -11.99 -6.94 7.74
N LEU A 263 -12.91 -7.88 7.91
CA LEU A 263 -13.18 -8.50 9.22
C LEU A 263 -11.98 -9.31 9.73
N ILE A 264 -11.24 -9.98 8.83
CA ILE A 264 -10.00 -10.68 9.20
C ILE A 264 -9.00 -9.67 9.77
N HIS A 265 -8.68 -8.61 9.04
CA HIS A 265 -7.73 -7.60 9.51
C HIS A 265 -8.19 -6.93 10.83
N CYS A 266 -9.51 -6.70 11.01
CA CYS A 266 -10.04 -6.20 12.28
C CYS A 266 -9.82 -7.21 13.42
N ALA A 267 -10.09 -8.50 13.17
CA ALA A 267 -9.93 -9.53 14.16
C ALA A 267 -8.47 -9.80 14.56
N GLU A 268 -7.55 -9.62 13.61
CA GLU A 268 -6.11 -9.78 13.84
C GLU A 268 -5.49 -8.64 14.64
N LEU A 269 -6.06 -7.43 14.58
CA LEU A 269 -5.45 -6.22 15.17
C LEU A 269 -5.15 -6.39 16.66
N VAL A 270 -6.16 -6.76 17.45
CA VAL A 270 -6.01 -6.85 18.92
C VAL A 270 -5.08 -7.99 19.34
N PRO A 271 -5.24 -9.24 18.83
CA PRO A 271 -4.29 -10.32 19.13
C PRO A 271 -2.85 -9.98 18.70
N TYR A 272 -2.68 -9.34 17.56
CA TYR A 272 -1.36 -8.92 17.09
C TYR A 272 -0.71 -7.90 18.03
N LEU A 273 -1.43 -6.86 18.45
CA LEU A 273 -0.89 -5.85 19.35
C LEU A 273 -0.52 -6.44 20.72
N ALA A 274 -1.33 -7.37 21.23
CA ALA A 274 -1.02 -8.09 22.46
C ALA A 274 0.24 -8.96 22.29
N LEU A 275 0.30 -9.76 21.22
CA LEU A 275 1.48 -10.58 20.90
C LEU A 275 2.74 -9.72 20.77
N LEU A 276 2.64 -8.60 20.05
CA LEU A 276 3.73 -7.66 19.84
C LEU A 276 4.26 -7.11 21.17
N TYR A 277 3.37 -6.67 22.05
CA TYR A 277 3.76 -6.15 23.37
C TYR A 277 4.55 -7.19 24.17
N PHE A 278 4.01 -8.40 24.33
CA PHE A 278 4.66 -9.49 25.10
C PHE A 278 5.98 -9.94 24.46
N MET A 279 6.04 -10.01 23.14
CA MET A 279 7.25 -10.43 22.44
C MET A 279 8.35 -9.37 22.49
N VAL A 280 8.00 -8.08 22.41
CA VAL A 280 8.99 -6.99 22.56
C VAL A 280 9.51 -6.93 23.99
N GLU A 281 8.66 -7.11 24.99
CA GLU A 281 9.09 -7.16 26.40
C GLU A 281 10.07 -8.31 26.64
N LYS A 282 9.83 -9.50 26.06
CA LYS A 282 10.62 -10.69 26.31
C LYS A 282 11.87 -10.82 25.42
N TYR A 283 11.77 -10.45 24.15
CA TYR A 283 12.80 -10.66 23.13
C TYR A 283 13.32 -9.38 22.47
N GLY A 284 12.89 -8.21 22.96
CA GLY A 284 13.30 -6.91 22.44
C GLY A 284 12.92 -6.71 20.97
N LEU A 285 13.81 -6.12 20.19
CA LEU A 285 13.60 -5.81 18.76
C LEU A 285 13.32 -7.07 17.92
N LEU A 286 13.96 -8.20 18.25
CA LEU A 286 13.70 -9.45 17.56
C LEU A 286 12.27 -9.94 17.81
N GLY A 287 11.73 -9.69 19.01
CA GLY A 287 10.34 -9.99 19.36
C GLY A 287 9.35 -9.26 18.46
N ALA A 288 9.62 -8.00 18.09
CA ALA A 288 8.79 -7.26 17.14
C ALA A 288 8.77 -7.94 15.75
N ALA A 289 9.94 -8.33 15.24
CA ALA A 289 10.05 -9.02 13.96
C ALA A 289 9.32 -10.38 13.96
N ILE A 290 9.48 -11.16 15.04
CA ILE A 290 8.79 -12.45 15.21
C ILE A 290 7.27 -12.25 15.23
N SER A 291 6.76 -11.28 16.01
CA SER A 291 5.33 -10.98 16.11
C SER A 291 4.74 -10.63 14.76
N TRP A 292 5.40 -9.75 14.01
CA TRP A 292 4.97 -9.38 12.66
C TRP A 292 4.97 -10.59 11.73
N SER A 293 6.03 -11.40 11.75
CA SER A 293 6.14 -12.59 10.90
C SER A 293 5.08 -13.64 11.22
N ILE A 294 4.82 -13.91 12.50
CA ILE A 294 3.73 -14.81 12.93
C ILE A 294 2.39 -14.31 12.40
N ARG A 295 2.09 -13.03 12.57
CA ARG A 295 0.84 -12.44 12.09
C ARG A 295 0.65 -12.64 10.59
N VAL A 296 1.65 -12.27 9.76
CA VAL A 296 1.50 -12.38 8.29
C VAL A 296 1.46 -13.82 7.80
N ILE A 297 2.10 -14.77 8.51
CA ILE A 297 1.98 -16.20 8.22
C ILE A 297 0.56 -16.69 8.52
N LEU A 298 0.00 -16.32 9.68
CA LEU A 298 -1.37 -16.70 10.06
C LEU A 298 -2.39 -16.07 9.09
N ASP A 299 -2.23 -14.82 8.72
CA ASP A 299 -3.06 -14.14 7.72
C ASP A 299 -3.02 -14.87 6.37
N ALA A 300 -1.81 -15.22 5.89
CA ALA A 300 -1.65 -15.97 4.64
C ALA A 300 -2.37 -17.33 4.67
N LEU A 301 -2.23 -18.07 5.76
CA LEU A 301 -2.89 -19.36 5.94
C LEU A 301 -4.41 -19.22 6.02
N LEU A 302 -4.90 -18.21 6.75
CA LEU A 302 -6.33 -17.95 6.91
C LEU A 302 -6.97 -17.50 5.58
N LEU A 303 -6.33 -16.57 4.85
CA LEU A 303 -6.81 -16.12 3.54
C LEU A 303 -6.84 -17.27 2.53
N GLN A 304 -5.79 -18.10 2.50
CA GLN A 304 -5.72 -19.27 1.62
C GLN A 304 -6.81 -20.30 1.98
N TRP A 305 -7.02 -20.57 3.25
CA TRP A 305 -8.06 -21.48 3.72
C TRP A 305 -9.46 -20.98 3.35
N LEU A 306 -9.74 -19.69 3.58
CA LEU A 306 -11.03 -19.10 3.22
C LEU A 306 -11.26 -19.11 1.71
N TYR A 307 -10.25 -18.78 0.92
CA TYR A 307 -10.32 -18.87 -0.53
C TYR A 307 -10.67 -20.30 -0.98
N THR A 308 -9.97 -21.33 -0.48
CA THR A 308 -10.24 -22.73 -0.85
C THR A 308 -11.62 -23.18 -0.44
N ARG A 309 -12.09 -22.79 0.75
CA ARG A 309 -13.46 -23.07 1.23
C ARG A 309 -14.52 -22.39 0.36
N MET A 310 -14.26 -21.15 -0.08
CA MET A 310 -15.17 -20.49 -1.02
C MET A 310 -15.21 -21.20 -2.37
N CYS A 311 -14.07 -21.67 -2.88
CA CYS A 311 -14.02 -22.45 -4.11
C CYS A 311 -14.88 -23.71 -4.04
N SER A 312 -14.86 -24.45 -2.92
CA SER A 312 -15.68 -25.66 -2.75
C SER A 312 -17.19 -25.38 -2.76
N VAL A 313 -17.60 -24.20 -2.29
CA VAL A 313 -19.03 -23.79 -2.30
C VAL A 313 -19.50 -23.39 -3.70
N TYR A 314 -18.63 -22.88 -4.55
CA TYR A 314 -18.97 -22.50 -5.93
C TYR A 314 -18.90 -23.70 -6.91
N GLU A 315 -18.25 -24.81 -6.52
CA GLU A 315 -18.15 -26.05 -7.32
C GLU A 315 -19.33 -27.00 -7.08
N ASN A 316 -20.05 -26.85 -5.95
CA ASN A 316 -21.28 -27.57 -5.62
C ASN A 316 -22.51 -26.74 -5.99
#